data_cc1722d4cbc7e96fa7e1ae4d28182f57
#
_entry.id   cc1722d4cbc7e96fa7e1ae4d28182f57
#
_cell.length_a   1.000
_cell.length_b   1.000
_cell.length_c   1.000
_cell.angle_alpha   90.00
_cell.angle_beta   90.00
_cell.angle_gamma   90.00
#
_symmetry.space_group_name_H-M   'P 1'
#
loop_
_entity.id
_entity.type
_entity.pdbx_description
1 polymer ?
#
loop_
_entity_poly.entity_id
_entity_poly.type
_entity_poly.pdbx_seq_one_letter_code
_entity_poly.pdbx_strand_id
1 'polypeptide(L)'
;GVLVVHEWWGQNEYARRRARMLAELGYTALAVDMYGDGKVVDNPTDAGKLAAEVSMNMPMAKTRFEAGMQYLLNHETVDANEIAAFGYCFGGGVVLNMARIGENLKGVASFHGGLDTDHPAKPWKIKARIISFSGDADPMIGADKVAAFRKEMEGAGANYRVVIYPGAKHAFSNPEADELGKKFNLPIAYNAEADKDSWEQAKVFLREVFAAK
;
A
#
# COMPACT_ATOMS: atom_id res chain seq x y z
N GLY A 1 3.66 14.23 -5.91
CA GLY A 1 4.17 13.61 -4.68
C GLY A 1 3.70 12.18 -4.48
N VAL A 2 4.52 11.30 -3.92
CA VAL A 2 4.13 9.91 -3.66
C VAL A 2 4.46 9.51 -2.21
N LEU A 3 3.44 9.10 -1.46
CA LEU A 3 3.58 8.52 -0.12
C LEU A 3 3.84 7.01 -0.25
N VAL A 4 4.80 6.47 0.51
CA VAL A 4 5.10 5.04 0.56
C VAL A 4 4.86 4.52 1.97
N VAL A 5 3.86 3.65 2.14
CA VAL A 5 3.51 3.07 3.43
C VAL A 5 4.11 1.67 3.56
N HIS A 6 4.84 1.48 4.64
CA HIS A 6 5.67 0.31 4.94
C HIS A 6 4.87 -0.97 5.20
N GLU A 7 5.56 -2.12 5.14
CA GLU A 7 5.06 -3.40 5.67
C GLU A 7 4.93 -3.35 7.21
N TRP A 8 4.47 -4.42 7.82
CA TRP A 8 4.28 -4.49 9.29
C TRP A 8 5.56 -4.40 10.12
N TRP A 9 6.74 -4.41 9.48
CA TRP A 9 8.03 -4.25 10.15
C TRP A 9 8.36 -2.81 10.58
N GLY A 10 7.59 -1.83 10.13
CA GLY A 10 7.86 -0.40 10.30
C GLY A 10 8.58 0.22 9.10
N GLN A 11 8.92 1.50 9.21
CA GLN A 11 9.58 2.27 8.13
C GLN A 11 11.06 1.87 8.01
N ASN A 12 11.29 0.62 7.58
CA ASN A 12 12.60 0.00 7.41
C ASN A 12 13.24 0.33 6.05
N GLU A 13 14.37 -0.33 5.76
CA GLU A 13 15.11 -0.11 4.52
C GLU A 13 14.32 -0.53 3.27
N TYR A 14 13.45 -1.53 3.34
CA TYR A 14 12.61 -1.91 2.22
C TYR A 14 11.68 -0.76 1.80
N ALA A 15 10.96 -0.15 2.74
CA ALA A 15 10.08 0.98 2.46
C ALA A 15 10.86 2.19 1.91
N ARG A 16 12.03 2.49 2.47
CA ARG A 16 12.91 3.57 2.01
C ARG A 16 13.44 3.31 0.60
N ARG A 17 13.81 2.07 0.28
CA ARG A 17 14.21 1.67 -1.07
C ARG A 17 13.10 1.90 -2.08
N ARG A 18 11.86 1.52 -1.77
CA ARG A 18 10.71 1.77 -2.65
C ARG A 18 10.48 3.27 -2.87
N ALA A 19 10.65 4.10 -1.84
CA ALA A 19 10.61 5.55 -2.00
C ALA A 19 11.74 6.08 -2.90
N ARG A 20 12.98 5.60 -2.74
CA ARG A 20 14.10 5.96 -3.63
C ARG A 20 13.86 5.56 -5.09
N MET A 21 13.31 4.36 -5.33
CA MET A 21 12.95 3.92 -6.67
C MET A 21 11.93 4.85 -7.35
N LEU A 22 11.00 5.42 -6.58
CA LEU A 22 10.07 6.45 -7.09
C LEU A 22 10.79 7.79 -7.34
N ALA A 23 11.71 8.17 -6.48
CA ALA A 23 12.52 9.38 -6.67
C ALA A 23 13.41 9.30 -7.93
N GLU A 24 13.96 8.12 -8.24
CA GLU A 24 14.71 7.87 -9.48
C GLU A 24 13.84 8.04 -10.75
N LEU A 25 12.52 7.91 -10.63
CA LEU A 25 11.56 8.17 -11.72
C LEU A 25 11.16 9.65 -11.82
N GLY A 26 11.66 10.52 -10.94
CA GLY A 26 11.39 11.96 -10.93
C GLY A 26 10.25 12.39 -10.01
N TYR A 27 9.75 11.52 -9.14
CA TYR A 27 8.74 11.87 -8.15
C TYR A 27 9.38 12.30 -6.83
N THR A 28 8.76 13.22 -6.11
CA THR A 28 9.09 13.46 -4.70
C THR A 28 8.39 12.41 -3.86
N ALA A 29 9.15 11.52 -3.22
CA ALA A 29 8.62 10.38 -2.50
C ALA A 29 8.96 10.42 -1.01
N LEU A 30 8.00 10.09 -0.16
CA LEU A 30 8.15 10.02 1.29
C LEU A 30 7.78 8.63 1.81
N ALA A 31 8.73 7.94 2.44
CA ALA A 31 8.43 6.76 3.25
C ALA A 31 7.80 7.20 4.58
N VAL A 32 6.50 6.90 4.74
CA VAL A 32 5.71 7.33 5.90
C VAL A 32 5.94 6.40 7.08
N ASP A 33 6.13 6.95 8.27
CA ASP A 33 6.15 6.20 9.53
C ASP A 33 4.74 6.11 10.11
N MET A 34 4.11 4.94 9.98
CA MET A 34 2.77 4.69 10.52
C MET A 34 2.79 4.29 12.00
N TYR A 35 3.97 4.00 12.57
CA TYR A 35 4.09 3.57 13.97
C TYR A 35 4.49 4.70 14.91
N GLY A 36 5.15 5.72 14.40
CA GLY A 36 5.69 6.84 15.16
C GLY A 36 7.07 6.54 15.77
N ASP A 37 7.80 7.60 16.04
CA ASP A 37 9.14 7.56 16.66
C ASP A 37 10.19 6.73 15.89
N GLY A 38 9.98 6.48 14.59
CA GLY A 38 10.87 5.68 13.76
C GLY A 38 10.91 4.20 14.17
N LYS A 39 9.85 3.67 14.77
CA LYS A 39 9.80 2.29 15.25
C LYS A 39 9.92 1.29 14.12
N VAL A 40 10.93 0.44 14.22
CA VAL A 40 11.18 -0.72 13.35
C VAL A 40 11.34 -1.94 14.26
N VAL A 41 10.70 -3.04 13.88
CA VAL A 41 10.73 -4.29 14.65
C VAL A 41 11.22 -5.44 13.78
N ASP A 42 11.82 -6.44 14.42
CA ASP A 42 12.49 -7.57 13.77
C ASP A 42 11.88 -8.94 14.13
N ASN A 43 10.69 -8.91 14.73
CA ASN A 43 9.95 -10.14 15.10
C ASN A 43 8.45 -9.98 14.85
N PRO A 44 7.74 -11.10 14.49
CA PRO A 44 6.31 -11.07 14.13
C PRO A 44 5.39 -10.64 15.28
N THR A 45 5.76 -10.91 16.54
CA THR A 45 4.92 -10.60 17.69
C THR A 45 4.76 -9.09 17.86
N ASP A 46 5.85 -8.35 17.82
CA ASP A 46 5.82 -6.90 17.96
C ASP A 46 5.29 -6.24 16.67
N ALA A 47 5.64 -6.79 15.49
CA ALA A 47 5.09 -6.34 14.22
C ALA A 47 3.56 -6.47 14.19
N GLY A 48 3.02 -7.60 14.63
CA GLY A 48 1.59 -7.83 14.72
C GLY A 48 0.88 -6.87 15.67
N LYS A 49 1.49 -6.59 16.83
CA LYS A 49 0.93 -5.63 17.81
C LYS A 49 0.84 -4.22 17.23
N LEU A 50 1.95 -3.72 16.64
CA LEU A 50 1.99 -2.37 16.08
C LEU A 50 1.05 -2.23 14.89
N ALA A 51 1.02 -3.22 14.00
CA ALA A 51 0.12 -3.22 12.86
C ALA A 51 -1.36 -3.25 13.30
N ALA A 52 -1.71 -4.06 14.30
CA ALA A 52 -3.06 -4.12 14.85
C ALA A 52 -3.46 -2.80 15.53
N GLU A 53 -2.56 -2.19 16.32
CA GLU A 53 -2.81 -0.88 16.95
C GLU A 53 -3.26 0.17 15.94
N VAL A 54 -2.59 0.25 14.79
CA VAL A 54 -2.93 1.20 13.73
C VAL A 54 -4.16 0.76 12.94
N SER A 55 -4.23 -0.52 12.54
CA SER A 55 -5.32 -1.02 11.69
C SER A 55 -6.69 -1.00 12.39
N MET A 56 -6.71 -1.22 13.70
CA MET A 56 -7.93 -1.19 14.52
C MET A 56 -8.30 0.23 14.99
N ASN A 57 -7.49 1.23 14.68
CA ASN A 57 -7.71 2.62 15.07
C ASN A 57 -7.66 3.55 13.84
N MET A 58 -8.76 3.58 13.09
CA MET A 58 -8.85 4.42 11.87
C MET A 58 -8.54 5.90 12.13
N PRO A 59 -8.98 6.56 13.21
CA PRO A 59 -8.57 7.92 13.51
C PRO A 59 -7.05 8.10 13.64
N MET A 60 -6.38 7.17 14.32
CA MET A 60 -4.92 7.18 14.44
C MET A 60 -4.24 6.95 13.09
N ALA A 61 -4.68 5.95 12.33
CA ALA A 61 -4.15 5.66 11.00
C ALA A 61 -4.26 6.89 10.09
N LYS A 62 -5.43 7.53 10.08
CA LYS A 62 -5.70 8.75 9.32
C LYS A 62 -4.76 9.88 9.75
N THR A 63 -4.67 10.18 11.04
CA THR A 63 -3.83 11.27 11.57
C THR A 63 -2.36 11.09 11.20
N ARG A 64 -1.82 9.86 11.32
CA ARG A 64 -0.43 9.57 10.96
C ARG A 64 -0.18 9.66 9.47
N PHE A 65 -1.11 9.15 8.66
CA PHE A 65 -1.04 9.27 7.21
C PHE A 65 -1.10 10.73 6.75
N GLU A 66 -2.03 11.51 7.29
CA GLU A 66 -2.18 12.95 6.97
C GLU A 66 -0.97 13.77 7.42
N ALA A 67 -0.34 13.41 8.55
CA ALA A 67 0.91 14.06 8.97
C ALA A 67 2.03 13.83 7.93
N GLY A 68 2.18 12.60 7.43
CA GLY A 68 3.10 12.30 6.33
C GLY A 68 2.74 13.04 5.04
N MET A 69 1.47 13.06 4.69
CA MET A 69 0.97 13.79 3.51
C MET A 69 1.24 15.30 3.63
N GLN A 70 0.99 15.88 4.79
CA GLN A 70 1.25 17.31 5.02
C GLN A 70 2.74 17.64 4.95
N TYR A 71 3.61 16.74 5.46
CA TYR A 71 5.06 16.91 5.33
C TYR A 71 5.49 16.90 3.85
N LEU A 72 4.95 15.96 3.06
CA LEU A 72 5.22 15.88 1.62
C LEU A 72 4.72 17.13 0.87
N LEU A 73 3.53 17.60 1.18
CA LEU A 73 2.91 18.80 0.58
C LEU A 73 3.71 20.08 0.82
N ASN A 74 4.47 20.16 1.91
CA ASN A 74 5.31 21.31 2.22
C ASN A 74 6.63 21.33 1.42
N HIS A 75 6.92 20.28 0.64
CA HIS A 75 8.13 20.24 -0.18
C HIS A 75 7.92 21.03 -1.48
N GLU A 76 8.86 21.92 -1.81
CA GLU A 76 8.76 22.87 -2.93
C GLU A 76 8.55 22.24 -4.32
N THR A 77 8.93 20.96 -4.50
CA THR A 77 8.79 20.23 -5.76
C THR A 77 7.45 19.50 -5.88
N VAL A 78 6.56 19.60 -4.90
CA VAL A 78 5.30 18.86 -4.86
C VAL A 78 4.12 19.73 -5.29
N ASP A 79 3.41 19.29 -6.32
CA ASP A 79 2.09 19.81 -6.64
C ASP A 79 1.05 19.18 -5.69
N ALA A 80 0.36 20.03 -4.93
CA ALA A 80 -0.64 19.61 -3.95
C ALA A 80 -1.85 18.89 -4.59
N ASN A 81 -2.06 19.05 -5.88
CA ASN A 81 -3.12 18.36 -6.62
C ASN A 81 -2.68 17.01 -7.18
N GLU A 82 -1.38 16.69 -7.12
CA GLU A 82 -0.78 15.52 -7.73
C GLU A 82 -0.13 14.61 -6.67
N ILE A 83 -0.98 14.03 -5.79
CA ILE A 83 -0.55 13.14 -4.71
C ILE A 83 -1.06 11.72 -4.95
N ALA A 84 -0.17 10.75 -4.87
CA ALA A 84 -0.50 9.33 -4.87
C ALA A 84 0.06 8.63 -3.62
N ALA A 85 -0.45 7.43 -3.35
CA ALA A 85 0.05 6.61 -2.24
C ALA A 85 0.27 5.16 -2.67
N PHE A 86 1.44 4.63 -2.33
CA PHE A 86 1.83 3.24 -2.50
C PHE A 86 1.91 2.58 -1.13
N GLY A 87 1.38 1.38 -1.00
CA GLY A 87 1.44 0.63 0.26
C GLY A 87 1.78 -0.83 0.05
N TYR A 88 2.55 -1.39 0.97
CA TYR A 88 3.05 -2.76 0.92
C TYR A 88 2.56 -3.53 2.14
N CYS A 89 1.98 -4.73 1.97
CA CYS A 89 1.45 -5.56 3.07
C CYS A 89 0.47 -4.77 3.96
N PHE A 90 0.77 -4.57 5.24
CA PHE A 90 0.04 -3.68 6.15
C PHE A 90 -0.24 -2.31 5.52
N GLY A 91 0.79 -1.69 4.93
CA GLY A 91 0.66 -0.40 4.26
C GLY A 91 -0.28 -0.43 3.06
N GLY A 92 -0.39 -1.56 2.36
CA GLY A 92 -1.35 -1.75 1.29
C GLY A 92 -2.79 -1.63 1.77
N GLY A 93 -3.11 -2.24 2.91
CA GLY A 93 -4.40 -2.07 3.58
C GLY A 93 -4.64 -0.63 4.04
N VAL A 94 -3.61 0.02 4.58
CA VAL A 94 -3.69 1.43 5.02
C VAL A 94 -4.06 2.34 3.85
N VAL A 95 -3.34 2.30 2.73
CA VAL A 95 -3.61 3.20 1.59
C VAL A 95 -4.96 2.94 0.95
N LEU A 96 -5.43 1.68 0.93
CA LEU A 96 -6.79 1.35 0.50
C LEU A 96 -7.84 1.97 1.43
N ASN A 97 -7.62 1.93 2.75
CA ASN A 97 -8.51 2.56 3.71
C ASN A 97 -8.52 4.09 3.59
N MET A 98 -7.37 4.72 3.30
CA MET A 98 -7.32 6.15 3.02
C MET A 98 -8.13 6.50 1.75
N ALA A 99 -8.07 5.68 0.71
CA ALA A 99 -8.93 5.84 -0.46
C ALA A 99 -10.42 5.71 -0.10
N ARG A 100 -10.81 4.68 0.70
CA ARG A 100 -12.19 4.44 1.13
C ARG A 100 -12.82 5.61 1.88
N ILE A 101 -12.06 6.25 2.74
CA ILE A 101 -12.53 7.44 3.49
C ILE A 101 -12.48 8.72 2.67
N GLY A 102 -11.94 8.69 1.45
CA GLY A 102 -11.96 9.78 0.48
C GLY A 102 -10.85 10.81 0.68
N GLU A 103 -9.68 10.37 1.14
CA GLU A 103 -8.49 11.23 1.15
C GLU A 103 -8.22 11.81 -0.24
N ASN A 104 -7.60 12.98 -0.27
CA ASN A 104 -7.34 13.69 -1.51
C ASN A 104 -6.12 13.11 -2.25
N LEU A 105 -6.30 11.92 -2.82
CA LEU A 105 -5.29 11.18 -3.57
C LEU A 105 -5.75 11.02 -5.02
N LYS A 106 -4.84 11.21 -5.97
CA LYS A 106 -5.07 10.91 -7.39
C LYS A 106 -5.03 9.40 -7.66
N GLY A 107 -4.11 8.72 -7.01
CA GLY A 107 -3.93 7.28 -7.19
C GLY A 107 -3.50 6.56 -5.93
N VAL A 108 -3.92 5.31 -5.82
CA VAL A 108 -3.52 4.39 -4.75
C VAL A 108 -3.08 3.07 -5.36
N ALA A 109 -1.87 2.62 -5.03
CA ALA A 109 -1.34 1.31 -5.39
C ALA A 109 -1.09 0.46 -4.14
N SER A 110 -1.77 -0.68 -4.05
CA SER A 110 -1.62 -1.65 -2.96
C SER A 110 -0.89 -2.89 -3.45
N PHE A 111 0.24 -3.23 -2.83
CA PHE A 111 1.03 -4.42 -3.12
C PHE A 111 0.82 -5.44 -1.99
N HIS A 112 0.27 -6.60 -2.33
CA HIS A 112 -0.05 -7.67 -1.38
C HIS A 112 -0.70 -7.17 -0.07
N GLY A 113 -1.52 -6.11 -0.16
CA GLY A 113 -2.21 -5.51 0.98
C GLY A 113 -3.52 -6.21 1.27
N GLY A 114 -3.94 -6.21 2.55
CA GLY A 114 -5.26 -6.70 2.95
C GLY A 114 -6.37 -5.95 2.21
N LEU A 115 -7.32 -6.69 1.65
CA LEU A 115 -8.42 -6.14 0.88
C LEU A 115 -9.68 -5.91 1.72
N ASP A 116 -9.81 -6.63 2.82
CA ASP A 116 -10.89 -6.53 3.80
C ASP A 116 -10.78 -5.26 4.66
N THR A 117 -11.90 -4.81 5.20
CA THR A 117 -11.97 -3.60 6.02
C THR A 117 -13.24 -3.60 6.89
N ASP A 118 -13.13 -3.00 8.09
CA ASP A 118 -14.29 -2.65 8.93
C ASP A 118 -14.89 -1.26 8.55
N HIS A 119 -14.28 -0.58 7.56
CA HIS A 119 -14.68 0.73 7.08
C HIS A 119 -14.96 0.72 5.56
N PRO A 120 -16.01 0.03 5.10
CA PRO A 120 -16.29 -0.09 3.67
C PRO A 120 -16.56 1.26 3.03
N ALA A 121 -16.19 1.37 1.77
CA ALA A 121 -16.36 2.59 1.00
C ALA A 121 -17.85 2.96 0.86
N LYS A 122 -18.15 4.24 1.07
CA LYS A 122 -19.47 4.78 0.74
C LYS A 122 -19.53 5.13 -0.74
N PRO A 123 -20.73 5.05 -1.38
CA PRO A 123 -20.90 5.43 -2.77
C PRO A 123 -20.31 6.82 -3.06
N TRP A 124 -19.52 6.89 -4.13
CA TRP A 124 -18.89 8.13 -4.64
C TRP A 124 -17.92 8.83 -3.68
N LYS A 125 -17.50 8.15 -2.60
CA LYS A 125 -16.57 8.73 -1.63
C LYS A 125 -15.12 8.63 -2.09
N ILE A 126 -14.78 7.55 -2.81
CA ILE A 126 -13.43 7.32 -3.33
C ILE A 126 -13.13 8.31 -4.46
N LYS A 127 -12.06 9.08 -4.31
CA LYS A 127 -11.57 10.04 -5.32
C LYS A 127 -10.43 9.46 -6.14
N ALA A 128 -9.62 8.60 -5.51
CA ALA A 128 -8.44 8.02 -6.12
C ALA A 128 -8.80 6.96 -7.17
N ARG A 129 -8.00 6.87 -8.23
CA ARG A 129 -7.90 5.61 -8.99
C ARG A 129 -7.15 4.59 -8.14
N ILE A 130 -7.55 3.32 -8.22
CA ILE A 130 -6.96 2.26 -7.40
C ILE A 130 -6.37 1.17 -8.29
N ILE A 131 -5.16 0.72 -7.95
CA ILE A 131 -4.62 -0.55 -8.44
C ILE A 131 -4.19 -1.41 -7.25
N SER A 132 -4.63 -2.68 -7.25
CA SER A 132 -4.22 -3.66 -6.24
C SER A 132 -3.51 -4.83 -6.92
N PHE A 133 -2.37 -5.21 -6.37
CA PHE A 133 -1.55 -6.34 -6.82
C PHE A 133 -1.58 -7.42 -5.75
N SER A 134 -2.09 -8.60 -6.09
CA SER A 134 -2.25 -9.73 -5.16
C SER A 134 -1.73 -11.03 -5.78
N GLY A 135 -1.26 -11.94 -4.94
CA GLY A 135 -0.92 -13.30 -5.37
C GLY A 135 -2.09 -14.26 -5.14
N ASP A 136 -2.30 -15.22 -6.03
CA ASP A 136 -3.36 -16.24 -5.86
C ASP A 136 -2.97 -17.34 -4.85
N ALA A 137 -1.67 -17.48 -4.55
CA ALA A 137 -1.15 -18.36 -3.50
C ALA A 137 -0.95 -17.64 -2.15
N ASP A 138 -1.44 -16.39 -2.00
CA ASP A 138 -1.41 -15.66 -0.73
C ASP A 138 -2.54 -16.16 0.20
N PRO A 139 -2.21 -16.86 1.31
CA PRO A 139 -3.22 -17.39 2.20
C PRO A 139 -3.98 -16.31 2.99
N MET A 140 -3.50 -15.07 2.99
CA MET A 140 -4.15 -13.94 3.66
C MET A 140 -5.17 -13.26 2.75
N ILE A 141 -5.05 -13.42 1.41
CA ILE A 141 -5.87 -12.75 0.40
C ILE A 141 -6.46 -13.79 -0.54
N GLY A 142 -7.45 -14.54 -0.05
CA GLY A 142 -8.14 -15.55 -0.85
C GLY A 142 -9.04 -14.95 -1.95
N ALA A 143 -9.48 -15.79 -2.87
CA ALA A 143 -10.35 -15.40 -3.98
C ALA A 143 -11.69 -14.78 -3.52
N ASP A 144 -12.18 -15.19 -2.36
CA ASP A 144 -13.38 -14.63 -1.70
C ASP A 144 -13.17 -13.15 -1.29
N LYS A 145 -12.00 -12.81 -0.73
CA LYS A 145 -11.65 -11.43 -0.39
C LYS A 145 -11.49 -10.56 -1.62
N VAL A 146 -10.89 -11.09 -2.68
CA VAL A 146 -10.79 -10.40 -3.98
C VAL A 146 -12.18 -10.14 -4.56
N ALA A 147 -13.08 -11.11 -4.52
CA ALA A 147 -14.45 -10.96 -5.00
C ALA A 147 -15.23 -9.92 -4.17
N ALA A 148 -15.09 -9.95 -2.84
CA ALA A 148 -15.72 -8.98 -1.94
C ALA A 148 -15.19 -7.55 -2.20
N PHE A 149 -13.89 -7.39 -2.37
CA PHE A 149 -13.28 -6.10 -2.72
C PHE A 149 -13.80 -5.56 -4.07
N ARG A 150 -13.86 -6.40 -5.10
CA ARG A 150 -14.41 -5.99 -6.40
C ARG A 150 -15.86 -5.50 -6.26
N LYS A 151 -16.70 -6.25 -5.57
CA LYS A 151 -18.10 -5.88 -5.30
C LYS A 151 -18.21 -4.55 -4.53
N GLU A 152 -17.32 -4.34 -3.54
CA GLU A 152 -17.27 -3.09 -2.79
C GLU A 152 -16.90 -1.91 -3.70
N MET A 153 -15.85 -2.04 -4.50
CA MET A 153 -15.37 -0.98 -5.40
C MET A 153 -16.42 -0.64 -6.48
N GLU A 154 -17.09 -1.64 -7.03
CA GLU A 154 -18.20 -1.46 -7.97
C GLU A 154 -19.37 -0.71 -7.31
N GLY A 155 -19.76 -1.13 -6.12
CA GLY A 155 -20.82 -0.46 -5.34
C GLY A 155 -20.47 0.97 -4.93
N ALA A 156 -19.20 1.26 -4.75
CA ALA A 156 -18.70 2.61 -4.46
C ALA A 156 -18.56 3.49 -5.71
N GLY A 157 -18.70 2.96 -6.92
CA GLY A 157 -18.45 3.68 -8.17
C GLY A 157 -16.97 4.03 -8.37
N ALA A 158 -16.05 3.25 -7.80
CA ALA A 158 -14.63 3.52 -7.86
C ALA A 158 -14.02 3.14 -9.21
N ASN A 159 -13.00 3.89 -9.65
CA ASN A 159 -12.15 3.49 -10.75
C ASN A 159 -11.02 2.60 -10.19
N TYR A 160 -11.09 1.30 -10.45
CA TYR A 160 -10.14 0.35 -9.85
C TYR A 160 -9.70 -0.76 -10.80
N ARG A 161 -8.56 -1.35 -10.50
CA ARG A 161 -8.03 -2.55 -11.14
C ARG A 161 -7.42 -3.49 -10.09
N VAL A 162 -7.66 -4.79 -10.23
CA VAL A 162 -7.00 -5.83 -9.43
C VAL A 162 -6.21 -6.73 -10.36
N VAL A 163 -4.92 -6.84 -10.13
CA VAL A 163 -3.99 -7.72 -10.84
C VAL A 163 -3.65 -8.90 -9.93
N ILE A 164 -3.82 -10.11 -10.43
CA ILE A 164 -3.53 -11.35 -9.69
C ILE A 164 -2.34 -12.05 -10.32
N TYR A 165 -1.35 -12.39 -9.51
CA TYR A 165 -0.14 -13.10 -9.92
C TYR A 165 -0.22 -14.58 -9.56
N PRO A 166 -0.24 -15.49 -10.57
CA PRO A 166 -0.28 -16.91 -10.33
C PRO A 166 0.94 -17.39 -9.52
N GLY A 167 0.69 -18.18 -8.48
CA GLY A 167 1.71 -18.76 -7.61
C GLY A 167 2.43 -17.78 -6.68
N ALA A 168 2.16 -16.47 -6.76
CA ALA A 168 2.76 -15.50 -5.86
C ALA A 168 2.11 -15.57 -4.46
N LYS A 169 2.96 -15.55 -3.43
CA LYS A 169 2.55 -15.51 -2.03
C LYS A 169 2.52 -14.08 -1.50
N HIS A 170 2.13 -13.93 -0.23
CA HIS A 170 2.23 -12.66 0.48
C HIS A 170 3.66 -12.13 0.47
N ALA A 171 3.85 -10.82 0.49
CA ALA A 171 5.14 -10.12 0.42
C ALA A 171 5.95 -10.42 -0.87
N PHE A 172 5.31 -10.82 -1.97
CA PHE A 172 5.98 -11.21 -3.22
C PHE A 172 6.93 -10.14 -3.78
N SER A 173 6.75 -8.89 -3.44
CA SER A 173 7.60 -7.79 -3.91
C SER A 173 8.79 -7.48 -2.99
N ASN A 174 8.92 -8.18 -1.84
CA ASN A 174 10.03 -7.96 -0.91
C ASN A 174 11.11 -9.05 -1.10
N PRO A 175 12.32 -8.72 -1.59
CA PRO A 175 13.39 -9.69 -1.76
C PRO A 175 13.85 -10.42 -0.49
N GLU A 176 13.54 -9.85 0.70
CA GLU A 176 13.88 -10.46 1.98
C GLU A 176 12.80 -11.46 2.46
N ALA A 177 11.69 -11.59 1.71
CA ALA A 177 10.54 -12.40 2.14
C ALA A 177 10.88 -13.87 2.35
N ASP A 178 11.77 -14.46 1.53
CA ASP A 178 12.17 -15.87 1.66
C ASP A 178 12.94 -16.13 2.96
N GLU A 179 13.85 -15.22 3.34
CA GLU A 179 14.62 -15.33 4.58
C GLU A 179 13.72 -15.12 5.80
N LEU A 180 12.85 -14.11 5.76
CA LEU A 180 11.89 -13.82 6.83
C LEU A 180 10.87 -14.98 6.97
N GLY A 181 10.39 -15.53 5.86
CA GLY A 181 9.51 -16.68 5.83
C GLY A 181 10.12 -17.89 6.51
N LYS A 182 11.38 -18.21 6.19
CA LYS A 182 12.14 -19.29 6.84
C LYS A 182 12.37 -19.02 8.32
N LYS A 183 12.87 -17.82 8.66
CA LYS A 183 13.25 -17.44 10.03
C LYS A 183 12.07 -17.53 11.00
N PHE A 184 10.89 -17.14 10.56
CA PHE A 184 9.72 -17.00 11.42
C PHE A 184 8.58 -17.97 11.09
N ASN A 185 8.80 -18.92 10.17
CA ASN A 185 7.78 -19.82 9.67
C ASN A 185 6.50 -19.10 9.19
N LEU A 186 6.70 -18.06 8.39
CA LEU A 186 5.61 -17.27 7.81
C LEU A 186 5.31 -17.74 6.37
N PRO A 187 4.05 -17.72 5.93
CA PRO A 187 3.66 -18.13 4.59
C PRO A 187 3.90 -17.02 3.54
N ILE A 188 5.09 -16.44 3.53
CA ILE A 188 5.52 -15.37 2.65
C ILE A 188 6.66 -15.83 1.75
N ALA A 189 6.78 -15.28 0.55
CA ALA A 189 7.89 -15.57 -0.35
C ALA A 189 8.06 -14.47 -1.40
N TYR A 190 9.31 -14.22 -1.81
CA TYR A 190 9.62 -13.34 -2.92
C TYR A 190 9.25 -14.01 -4.26
N ASN A 191 8.75 -13.21 -5.19
CA ASN A 191 8.51 -13.63 -6.57
C ASN A 191 9.01 -12.54 -7.52
N ALA A 192 10.16 -12.78 -8.14
CA ALA A 192 10.86 -11.81 -8.97
C ALA A 192 10.04 -11.34 -10.18
N GLU A 193 9.26 -12.23 -10.79
CA GLU A 193 8.42 -11.89 -11.95
C GLU A 193 7.25 -11.01 -11.52
N ALA A 194 6.56 -11.37 -10.44
CA ALA A 194 5.45 -10.58 -9.90
C ALA A 194 5.94 -9.21 -9.38
N ASP A 195 7.10 -9.16 -8.72
CA ASP A 195 7.71 -7.90 -8.28
C ASP A 195 8.01 -6.98 -9.46
N LYS A 196 8.70 -7.51 -10.47
CA LYS A 196 9.05 -6.75 -11.67
C LYS A 196 7.81 -6.25 -12.41
N ASP A 197 6.85 -7.12 -12.69
CA ASP A 197 5.65 -6.75 -13.45
C ASP A 197 4.77 -5.76 -12.67
N SER A 198 4.55 -5.99 -11.37
CA SER A 198 3.76 -5.06 -10.54
C SER A 198 4.41 -3.69 -10.48
N TRP A 199 5.74 -3.61 -10.43
CA TRP A 199 6.45 -2.34 -10.47
C TRP A 199 6.30 -1.62 -11.83
N GLU A 200 6.44 -2.35 -12.95
CA GLU A 200 6.21 -1.76 -14.29
C GLU A 200 4.79 -1.25 -14.45
N GLN A 201 3.78 -2.03 -14.01
CA GLN A 201 2.39 -1.59 -14.05
C GLN A 201 2.13 -0.39 -13.12
N ALA A 202 2.76 -0.33 -11.95
CA ALA A 202 2.66 0.81 -11.04
C ALA A 202 3.27 2.10 -11.63
N LYS A 203 4.37 1.98 -12.39
CA LYS A 203 4.95 3.13 -13.13
C LYS A 203 3.98 3.65 -14.22
N VAL A 204 3.34 2.75 -14.95
CA VAL A 204 2.31 3.14 -15.94
C VAL A 204 1.15 3.81 -15.22
N PHE A 205 0.66 3.21 -14.16
CA PHE A 205 -0.43 3.74 -13.35
C PHE A 205 -0.15 5.16 -12.83
N LEU A 206 1.05 5.44 -12.29
CA LEU A 206 1.41 6.80 -11.85
C LEU A 206 1.36 7.82 -12.99
N ARG A 207 1.90 7.45 -14.17
CA ARG A 207 1.83 8.35 -15.34
C ARG A 207 0.37 8.63 -15.73
N GLU A 208 -0.49 7.61 -15.70
CA GLU A 208 -1.90 7.77 -16.06
C GLU A 208 -2.66 8.64 -15.05
N VAL A 209 -2.43 8.46 -13.75
CA VAL A 209 -3.18 9.21 -12.73
C VAL A 209 -2.73 10.67 -12.65
N PHE A 210 -1.47 10.97 -12.94
CA PHE A 210 -0.95 12.34 -12.95
C PHE A 210 -1.11 13.04 -14.31
N ALA A 211 -1.40 12.32 -15.40
CA ALA A 211 -1.75 12.93 -16.69
C ALA A 211 -3.24 13.24 -16.81
N ALA A 212 -4.10 12.66 -15.99
CA ALA A 212 -5.54 12.89 -16.02
C ALA A 212 -5.88 14.28 -15.48
N LYS A 213 -6.31 15.17 -16.38
CA LYS A 213 -6.79 16.53 -16.04
C LYS A 213 -8.21 16.51 -15.52
#